data_22f8c2cd45fd03a3ec220af70fd3c4cc
#
_entry.id   22f8c2cd45fd03a3ec220af70fd3c4cc
#
_cell.length_a   1.000
_cell.length_b   1.000
_cell.length_c   1.000
_cell.angle_alpha   90.00
_cell.angle_beta   90.00
_cell.angle_gamma   90.00
#
_symmetry.space_group_name_H-M   'P 1'
#
loop_
_entity.id
_entity.type
_entity.pdbx_description
1 polymer ?
#
loop_
_entity_poly.entity_id
_entity_poly.type
_entity_poly.pdbx_seq_one_letter_code
_entity_poly.pdbx_strand_id
1 'polypeptide(L)'
;MNDFFLKKKDELEVIPLEIMFEAYCEMDPISFNQNIQLLPLSQSDKWLISARIIDMVTLTTTDTGLAFFKFRKRALSFEEYLTYLKALAESKNLDFEEMKYKMQICGKPRRTA
;
A
#
# COMPACT_ATOMS: atom_id res chain seq x y z
N MET A 1 0.99 23.68 -21.29
CA MET A 1 0.25 23.13 -20.17
C MET A 1 0.00 21.64 -20.33
N ASN A 2 -0.61 21.27 -21.44
CA ASN A 2 -0.90 19.85 -21.67
C ASN A 2 0.38 19.02 -21.78
N ASP A 3 1.42 19.61 -22.40
CA ASP A 3 2.69 18.90 -22.55
C ASP A 3 3.34 18.59 -21.22
N PHE A 4 3.23 19.53 -20.27
CA PHE A 4 3.77 19.31 -18.92
C PHE A 4 3.06 18.14 -18.25
N PHE A 5 1.73 18.08 -18.40
CA PHE A 5 0.93 17.03 -17.79
C PHE A 5 1.26 15.66 -18.39
N LEU A 6 1.33 15.61 -19.72
CA LEU A 6 1.66 14.37 -20.41
C LEU A 6 3.06 13.91 -20.06
N LYS A 7 4.00 14.83 -20.05
CA LYS A 7 5.39 14.51 -19.72
C LYS A 7 5.50 13.96 -18.30
N LYS A 8 4.81 14.60 -17.36
CA LYS A 8 4.83 14.15 -15.98
C LYS A 8 4.23 12.76 -15.84
N LYS A 9 3.16 12.49 -16.58
CA LYS A 9 2.53 11.18 -16.58
C LYS A 9 3.47 10.13 -17.15
N ASP A 10 4.16 10.46 -18.22
CA ASP A 10 5.10 9.55 -18.87
C ASP A 10 6.33 9.30 -17.99
N GLU A 11 6.63 10.23 -17.08
CA GLU A 11 7.77 10.10 -16.19
C GLU A 11 7.43 9.38 -14.88
N LEU A 12 6.19 8.94 -14.70
CA LEU A 12 5.82 8.20 -13.50
C LEU A 12 6.62 6.91 -13.42
N GLU A 13 7.30 6.74 -12.31
CA GLU A 13 8.07 5.54 -12.06
C GLU A 13 7.13 4.45 -11.52
N VAL A 14 7.13 3.30 -12.18
CA VAL A 14 6.36 2.15 -11.74
C VAL A 14 7.31 1.21 -11.00
N ILE A 15 7.25 1.27 -9.68
CA ILE A 15 8.14 0.46 -8.83
C ILE A 15 7.47 -0.89 -8.58
N PRO A 16 8.21 -2.01 -8.72
CA PRO A 16 7.62 -3.32 -8.45
C PRO A 16 6.96 -3.36 -7.07
N LEU A 17 5.81 -4.01 -7.00
CA LEU A 17 4.99 -4.01 -5.79
C LEU A 17 5.77 -4.52 -4.58
N GLU A 18 6.58 -5.58 -4.77
CA GLU A 18 7.36 -6.16 -3.67
C GLU A 18 8.40 -5.18 -3.15
N ILE A 19 9.00 -4.40 -4.04
CA ILE A 19 9.99 -3.38 -3.64
C ILE A 19 9.30 -2.28 -2.83
N MET A 20 8.11 -1.87 -3.25
CA MET A 20 7.31 -0.91 -2.48
C MET A 20 6.94 -1.48 -1.11
N PHE A 21 6.56 -2.76 -1.08
CA PHE A 21 6.25 -3.45 0.17
C PHE A 21 7.44 -3.40 1.14
N GLU A 22 8.63 -3.73 0.65
CA GLU A 22 9.84 -3.70 1.47
C GLU A 22 10.11 -2.31 2.00
N ALA A 23 9.93 -1.29 1.16
CA ALA A 23 10.15 0.09 1.57
C ALA A 23 9.22 0.49 2.71
N TYR A 24 7.95 0.08 2.65
CA TYR A 24 7.01 0.38 3.73
C TYR A 24 7.28 -0.45 4.99
N CYS A 25 7.78 -1.68 4.83
CA CYS A 25 8.21 -2.47 6.00
C CYS A 25 9.35 -1.76 6.74
N GLU A 26 10.28 -1.18 6.00
CA GLU A 26 11.43 -0.48 6.59
C GLU A 26 11.03 0.78 7.34
N MET A 27 9.85 1.33 7.08
CA MET A 27 9.36 2.49 7.82
C MET A 27 8.88 2.13 9.22
N ASP A 28 8.62 0.85 9.48
CA ASP A 28 8.22 0.40 10.81
C ASP A 28 9.46 0.14 11.65
N PRO A 29 9.63 0.83 12.81
CA PRO A 29 10.84 0.69 13.61
C PRO A 29 11.13 -0.74 14.06
N ILE A 30 10.12 -1.51 14.39
CA ILE A 30 10.30 -2.87 14.86
C ILE A 30 10.82 -3.75 13.73
N SER A 31 10.17 -3.69 12.56
CA SER A 31 10.58 -4.46 11.40
C SER A 31 11.99 -4.08 10.94
N PHE A 32 12.28 -2.79 10.92
CA PHE A 32 13.58 -2.29 10.52
C PHE A 32 14.68 -2.80 11.45
N ASN A 33 14.50 -2.67 12.76
CA ASN A 33 15.50 -3.07 13.74
C ASN A 33 15.74 -4.56 13.77
N GLN A 34 14.71 -5.36 13.45
CA GLN A 34 14.81 -6.81 13.45
C GLN A 34 15.12 -7.38 12.07
N ASN A 35 15.24 -6.50 11.07
CA ASN A 35 15.51 -6.87 9.69
C ASN A 35 14.51 -7.92 9.17
N ILE A 36 13.24 -7.71 9.46
CA ILE A 36 12.15 -8.57 8.98
C ILE A 36 11.28 -7.80 8.00
N GLN A 37 10.67 -8.53 7.08
CA GLN A 37 9.81 -7.93 6.06
C GLN A 37 8.36 -8.31 6.31
N LEU A 38 7.79 -7.68 7.33
CA LEU A 38 6.38 -7.81 7.69
C LEU A 38 5.79 -6.42 7.73
N LEU A 39 4.60 -6.29 7.15
CA LEU A 39 3.94 -4.98 7.03
C LEU A 39 2.80 -4.88 8.04
N PRO A 40 2.90 -3.96 9.01
CA PRO A 40 1.79 -3.74 9.95
C PRO A 40 0.69 -2.89 9.31
N LEU A 41 -0.50 -2.93 9.90
CA LEU A 41 -1.65 -2.20 9.39
C LEU A 41 -1.38 -0.71 9.24
N SER A 42 -0.68 -0.12 10.20
CA SER A 42 -0.40 1.31 10.16
C SER A 42 0.38 1.72 8.91
N GLN A 43 1.35 0.90 8.52
CA GLN A 43 2.14 1.19 7.32
C GLN A 43 1.34 0.88 6.05
N SER A 44 0.53 -0.17 6.09
CA SER A 44 -0.36 -0.47 4.98
C SER A 44 -1.33 0.69 4.72
N ASP A 45 -1.93 1.23 5.78
CA ASP A 45 -2.85 2.34 5.64
C ASP A 45 -2.16 3.57 5.06
N LYS A 46 -0.94 3.87 5.49
CA LYS A 46 -0.18 4.98 4.94
C LYS A 46 0.06 4.80 3.44
N TRP A 47 0.39 3.58 3.03
CA TRP A 47 0.60 3.26 1.63
C TRP A 47 -0.68 3.44 0.82
N LEU A 48 -1.79 2.89 1.32
CA LEU A 48 -3.08 2.99 0.63
C LEU A 48 -3.59 4.44 0.57
N ILE A 49 -3.27 5.24 1.57
CA ILE A 49 -3.59 6.67 1.55
C ILE A 49 -2.74 7.38 0.49
N SER A 50 -1.43 7.10 0.45
CA SER A 50 -0.55 7.67 -0.57
C SER A 50 -1.00 7.31 -1.98
N ALA A 51 -1.48 6.09 -2.16
CA ALA A 51 -1.95 5.60 -3.45
C ALA A 51 -3.37 6.11 -3.77
N ARG A 52 -3.99 6.83 -2.84
CA ARG A 52 -5.35 7.37 -2.97
C ARG A 52 -6.39 6.28 -3.14
N ILE A 53 -6.14 5.13 -2.52
CA ILE A 53 -7.09 4.03 -2.47
C ILE A 53 -8.01 4.19 -1.26
N ILE A 54 -7.44 4.54 -0.12
CA ILE A 54 -8.25 4.94 1.03
C ILE A 54 -8.69 6.38 0.81
N ASP A 55 -9.98 6.57 0.59
CA ASP A 55 -10.56 7.89 0.32
C ASP A 55 -11.53 8.34 1.41
N MET A 56 -11.72 7.50 2.43
CA MET A 56 -12.59 7.74 3.57
C MET A 56 -14.08 7.83 3.20
N VAL A 57 -14.42 7.45 1.98
CA VAL A 57 -15.79 7.38 1.49
C VAL A 57 -16.10 5.95 1.07
N THR A 58 -15.46 5.48 0.01
CA THR A 58 -15.64 4.11 -0.47
C THR A 58 -14.85 3.13 0.38
N LEU A 59 -13.61 3.48 0.69
CA LEU A 59 -12.73 2.65 1.51
C LEU A 59 -12.20 3.49 2.67
N THR A 60 -12.43 3.01 3.88
CA THR A 60 -12.05 3.72 5.10
C THR A 60 -11.05 2.89 5.90
N THR A 61 -10.43 3.53 6.91
CA THR A 61 -9.52 2.82 7.81
C THR A 61 -10.27 1.81 8.70
N THR A 62 -11.57 1.99 8.89
CA THR A 62 -12.38 0.98 9.55
C THR A 62 -12.45 -0.29 8.69
N ASP A 63 -12.65 -0.11 7.39
CA ASP A 63 -12.69 -1.25 6.46
C ASP A 63 -11.38 -2.00 6.44
N THR A 64 -10.26 -1.29 6.36
CA THR A 64 -8.94 -1.93 6.33
C THR A 64 -8.63 -2.62 7.65
N GLY A 65 -9.01 -2.00 8.75
CA GLY A 65 -8.82 -2.61 10.08
C GLY A 65 -9.56 -3.91 10.23
N LEU A 66 -10.82 -3.96 9.78
CA LEU A 66 -11.63 -5.17 9.86
C LEU A 66 -11.05 -6.28 8.97
N ALA A 67 -10.64 -5.93 7.76
CA ALA A 67 -10.06 -6.91 6.84
C ALA A 67 -8.73 -7.46 7.36
N PHE A 68 -7.91 -6.58 7.92
CA PHE A 68 -6.61 -6.97 8.45
C PHE A 68 -6.76 -7.87 9.69
N PHE A 69 -7.73 -7.57 10.53
CA PHE A 69 -7.97 -8.32 11.76
C PHE A 69 -8.26 -9.80 11.49
N LYS A 70 -8.82 -10.12 10.32
CA LYS A 70 -9.12 -11.51 9.98
C LYS A 70 -7.88 -12.41 9.94
N PHE A 71 -6.71 -11.81 9.74
CA PHE A 71 -5.47 -12.59 9.71
C PHE A 71 -4.94 -12.88 11.11
N ARG A 72 -5.44 -12.18 12.12
CA ARG A 72 -5.02 -12.34 13.52
C ARG A 72 -3.52 -12.23 13.71
N LYS A 73 -2.91 -11.31 12.96
CA LYS A 73 -1.49 -11.03 13.02
C LYS A 73 -1.27 -9.53 13.09
N ARG A 74 -0.19 -9.13 13.74
CA ARG A 74 0.16 -7.72 13.85
C ARG A 74 0.74 -7.15 12.57
N ALA A 75 1.35 -8.01 11.76
CA ALA A 75 1.96 -7.62 10.51
C ALA A 75 1.92 -8.81 9.55
N LEU A 76 1.89 -8.53 8.26
CA LEU A 76 1.73 -9.54 7.23
C LEU A 76 2.96 -9.67 6.36
N SER A 77 3.26 -10.90 5.92
CA SER A 77 4.26 -11.14 4.88
C SER A 77 3.72 -10.63 3.55
N PHE A 78 4.59 -10.60 2.54
CA PHE A 78 4.18 -10.13 1.22
C PHE A 78 3.05 -11.00 0.65
N GLU A 79 3.16 -12.30 0.77
CA GLU A 79 2.13 -13.22 0.27
C GLU A 79 0.79 -13.02 0.98
N GLU A 80 0.84 -12.89 2.30
CA GLU A 80 -0.36 -12.61 3.08
C GLU A 80 -0.96 -11.26 2.71
N TYR A 81 -0.10 -10.30 2.45
CA TYR A 81 -0.55 -8.96 2.08
C TYR A 81 -1.27 -8.97 0.73
N LEU A 82 -0.78 -9.75 -0.24
CA LEU A 82 -1.49 -9.90 -1.51
C LEU A 82 -2.88 -10.49 -1.31
N THR A 83 -3.00 -11.49 -0.45
CA THR A 83 -4.29 -12.07 -0.11
C THR A 83 -5.21 -11.03 0.52
N TYR A 84 -4.66 -10.23 1.42
CA TYR A 84 -5.38 -9.14 2.08
C TYR A 84 -5.91 -8.12 1.05
N LEU A 85 -5.06 -7.70 0.12
CA LEU A 85 -5.45 -6.72 -0.89
C LEU A 85 -6.55 -7.27 -1.81
N LYS A 86 -6.45 -8.54 -2.19
CA LYS A 86 -7.48 -9.17 -3.02
C LYS A 86 -8.82 -9.22 -2.30
N ALA A 87 -8.81 -9.60 -1.03
CA ALA A 87 -10.03 -9.65 -0.23
C ALA A 87 -10.65 -8.26 -0.09
N LEU A 88 -9.79 -7.26 0.11
CA LEU A 88 -10.26 -5.89 0.23
C LEU A 88 -10.89 -5.41 -1.07
N ALA A 89 -10.25 -5.70 -2.20
CA ALA A 89 -10.76 -5.33 -3.51
C ALA A 89 -12.13 -5.98 -3.77
N GLU A 90 -12.25 -7.26 -3.45
CA GLU A 90 -13.52 -7.97 -3.62
C GLU A 90 -14.63 -7.38 -2.75
N SER A 91 -14.33 -7.10 -1.50
CA SER A 91 -15.34 -6.59 -0.57
C SER A 91 -15.87 -5.22 -0.97
N LYS A 92 -15.05 -4.43 -1.66
CA LYS A 92 -15.41 -3.08 -2.08
C LYS A 92 -15.65 -2.96 -3.57
N ASN A 93 -15.64 -4.07 -4.28
CA ASN A 93 -15.84 -4.11 -5.73
C ASN A 93 -14.85 -3.20 -6.46
N LEU A 94 -13.58 -3.28 -6.05
CA LEU A 94 -12.50 -2.52 -6.67
C LEU A 94 -11.70 -3.42 -7.61
N ASP A 95 -11.08 -2.79 -8.61
CA ASP A 95 -10.22 -3.51 -9.55
C ASP A 95 -8.86 -3.72 -8.90
N PHE A 96 -8.51 -4.98 -8.65
CA PHE A 96 -7.26 -5.33 -7.97
C PHE A 96 -6.03 -4.88 -8.76
N GLU A 97 -6.05 -5.02 -10.08
CA GLU A 97 -4.92 -4.60 -10.91
C GLU A 97 -4.73 -3.10 -10.87
N GLU A 98 -5.83 -2.34 -10.89
CA GLU A 98 -5.78 -0.89 -10.76
C GLU A 98 -5.24 -0.49 -9.39
N MET A 99 -5.66 -1.18 -8.34
CA MET A 99 -5.13 -0.93 -6.99
C MET A 99 -3.62 -1.09 -6.96
N LYS A 100 -3.13 -2.21 -7.50
CA LYS A 100 -1.69 -2.48 -7.52
C LYS A 100 -0.94 -1.41 -8.28
N TYR A 101 -1.47 -0.99 -9.42
CA TYR A 101 -0.82 0.04 -10.22
C TYR A 101 -0.69 1.34 -9.44
N LYS A 102 -1.76 1.77 -8.80
CA LYS A 102 -1.75 2.98 -7.98
C LYS A 102 -0.72 2.88 -6.87
N MET A 103 -0.59 1.69 -6.27
CA MET A 103 0.38 1.47 -5.21
C MET A 103 1.82 1.47 -5.71
N GLN A 104 2.02 1.20 -7.00
CA GLN A 104 3.36 1.17 -7.59
C GLN A 104 3.82 2.52 -8.08
N ILE A 105 2.92 3.47 -8.30
CA ILE A 105 3.28 4.78 -8.84
C ILE A 105 3.19 5.91 -7.82
N CYS A 106 2.78 5.64 -6.61
CA CYS A 106 2.60 6.69 -5.60
C CYS A 106 3.90 7.18 -4.97
N GLY A 107 5.03 6.55 -5.31
CA GLY A 107 6.32 6.92 -4.75
C GLY A 107 6.63 6.20 -3.45
N LYS A 108 7.91 5.94 -3.21
CA LYS A 108 8.33 5.27 -1.98
C LYS A 108 8.09 6.15 -0.77
N PRO A 109 7.85 5.55 0.41
CA PRO A 109 7.69 6.34 1.63
C PRO A 109 9.00 7.03 1.98
N ARG A 110 8.89 8.18 2.63
CA ARG A 110 10.06 8.94 3.08
C ARG A 110 10.11 8.94 4.59
N ARG A 111 11.31 8.76 5.11
CA ARG A 111 11.52 8.98 6.52
C ARG A 111 11.58 10.48 6.75
N THR A 112 10.77 10.96 7.69
CA THR A 112 10.86 12.34 8.14
C THR A 112 11.82 12.38 9.32
N ALA A 113 12.79 13.22 9.19
CA ALA A 113 13.76 13.40 10.26
C ALA A 113 13.11 14.12 11.43
#